data_100048b48a1d0e91e2e08699eff60f31
#
_entry.id   100048b48a1d0e91e2e08699eff60f31
#
_cell.length_a   1.000
_cell.length_b   1.000
_cell.length_c   1.000
_cell.angle_alpha   90.00
_cell.angle_beta   90.00
_cell.angle_gamma   90.00
#
_symmetry.space_group_name_H-M   'P 1'
#
loop_
_entity.id
_entity.type
_entity.pdbx_description
1 polymer ?
#
loop_
_entity_poly.entity_id
_entity_poly.type
_entity_poly.pdbx_seq_one_letter_code
_entity_poly.pdbx_strand_id
1 'polypeptide(L)'
;MLLLWSCGPYVPEVGRVVRPEMTVLASEVRDGYECRYIEFSVRGIKGEKERVKAYLLVPEGAAEGSRCPAVLMLHDHGARFDIGKEKLVRPMESVLVHGADDHIMRSAGQWVDKNFDGVFLADSLAGEGYVVLVADALYWGERSCAEAQRWSLLTYGCTEALPEADRALGPKARKDTLKVLKGRVYEGQRSMYDSLSAENVIWAEKMLRDDVASIRLLKSLPYVDSRNIGAFGFSMGAHRCWMLAAFCRDVKCGVALSWMTTLDREERMKASDYSMAVMPMRERMDYGDIGIYLAPKPMLFLSGDEDHLFPKDKTLKAYEILQGHYSEHPDKLQTELFNGGHHCGKAVQARIFQYLDANLR
;
A
#
# COMPACT_ATOMS: atom_id res chain seq x y z
N MET A 1 5.54 40.17 2.75
CA MET A 1 5.39 39.41 4.02
C MET A 1 6.30 38.20 3.88
N LEU A 2 7.53 38.25 4.39
CA LEU A 2 8.50 37.16 4.34
C LEU A 2 7.96 36.03 5.25
N LEU A 3 7.53 34.93 4.66
CA LEU A 3 7.28 33.69 5.37
C LEU A 3 8.63 33.21 5.94
N LEU A 4 8.83 33.44 7.23
CA LEU A 4 9.86 32.77 7.99
C LEU A 4 9.59 31.26 7.94
N TRP A 5 10.27 30.57 7.05
CA TRP A 5 10.30 29.12 7.00
C TRP A 5 10.95 28.64 8.30
N SER A 6 10.16 28.05 9.18
CA SER A 6 10.66 27.48 10.42
C SER A 6 11.68 26.36 10.06
N CYS A 7 12.91 26.48 10.54
CA CYS A 7 13.98 25.48 10.39
C CYS A 7 13.72 24.19 11.20
N GLY A 8 12.47 23.85 11.51
CA GLY A 8 12.12 22.66 12.25
C GLY A 8 11.95 21.42 11.33
N PRO A 9 11.99 20.22 11.91
CA PRO A 9 11.72 19.00 11.17
C PRO A 9 10.33 19.03 10.54
N TYR A 10 10.20 18.42 9.34
CA TYR A 10 8.91 18.31 8.64
C TYR A 10 7.94 17.43 9.45
N VAL A 11 6.73 17.90 9.66
CA VAL A 11 5.65 17.11 10.28
C VAL A 11 4.43 17.19 9.36
N PRO A 12 3.98 16.05 8.80
CA PRO A 12 2.79 16.03 7.96
C PRO A 12 1.54 16.37 8.74
N GLU A 13 0.59 17.03 8.10
CA GLU A 13 -0.71 17.28 8.69
C GLU A 13 -1.58 16.03 8.66
N VAL A 14 -1.48 15.18 9.67
CA VAL A 14 -2.31 13.96 9.80
C VAL A 14 -3.74 14.29 10.23
N GLY A 15 -3.98 15.46 10.82
CA GLY A 15 -5.28 15.96 11.25
C GLY A 15 -5.90 15.17 12.41
N ARG A 16 -7.03 15.66 12.94
CA ARG A 16 -7.88 14.87 13.87
C ARG A 16 -8.61 13.80 13.05
N VAL A 17 -8.20 12.55 13.18
CA VAL A 17 -8.91 11.43 12.58
C VAL A 17 -9.98 10.96 13.56
N VAL A 18 -11.24 11.09 13.18
CA VAL A 18 -12.41 10.56 13.90
C VAL A 18 -12.36 9.02 13.79
N ARG A 19 -12.93 8.30 14.77
CA ARG A 19 -13.08 6.83 14.66
C ARG A 19 -13.82 6.50 13.36
N PRO A 20 -13.26 5.70 12.46
CA PRO A 20 -13.91 5.37 11.20
C PRO A 20 -15.19 4.57 11.45
N GLU A 21 -16.27 4.97 10.79
CA GLU A 21 -17.45 4.14 10.71
C GLU A 21 -17.22 3.04 9.68
N MET A 22 -17.55 1.81 10.04
CA MET A 22 -17.37 0.62 9.17
C MET A 22 -18.72 -0.07 8.95
N THR A 23 -18.92 -0.56 7.73
CA THR A 23 -20.03 -1.43 7.33
C THR A 23 -19.46 -2.67 6.65
N VAL A 24 -19.92 -3.86 7.04
CA VAL A 24 -19.62 -5.10 6.31
C VAL A 24 -20.61 -5.21 5.15
N LEU A 25 -20.08 -5.32 3.94
CA LEU A 25 -20.86 -5.42 2.70
C LEU A 25 -21.08 -6.88 2.29
N ALA A 26 -20.05 -7.72 2.49
CA ALA A 26 -20.09 -9.16 2.25
C ALA A 26 -19.07 -9.86 3.15
N SER A 27 -19.24 -11.15 3.38
CA SER A 27 -18.26 -12.00 4.06
C SER A 27 -18.27 -13.42 3.50
N GLU A 28 -17.12 -14.08 3.59
CA GLU A 28 -16.97 -15.50 3.28
C GLU A 28 -15.97 -16.14 4.24
N VAL A 29 -16.25 -17.38 4.65
CA VAL A 29 -15.32 -18.18 5.46
C VAL A 29 -14.29 -18.82 4.52
N ARG A 30 -13.03 -18.68 4.87
CA ARG A 30 -11.87 -19.31 4.23
C ARG A 30 -11.17 -20.24 5.25
N ASP A 31 -10.16 -20.96 4.78
CA ASP A 31 -9.42 -21.87 5.64
C ASP A 31 -8.69 -21.11 6.78
N GLY A 32 -9.21 -21.24 8.00
CA GLY A 32 -8.66 -20.63 9.21
C GLY A 32 -8.99 -19.15 9.46
N TYR A 33 -9.80 -18.49 8.62
CA TYR A 33 -10.23 -17.09 8.82
C TYR A 33 -11.50 -16.74 8.07
N GLU A 34 -12.13 -15.61 8.46
CA GLU A 34 -13.24 -14.98 7.73
C GLU A 34 -12.70 -13.78 6.94
N CYS A 35 -12.95 -13.74 5.63
CA CYS A 35 -12.71 -12.60 4.78
C CYS A 35 -13.96 -11.73 4.70
N ARG A 36 -13.87 -10.46 5.09
CA ARG A 36 -14.95 -9.47 5.06
C ARG A 36 -14.63 -8.39 4.04
N TYR A 37 -15.53 -8.16 3.11
CA TYR A 37 -15.50 -7.00 2.25
C TYR A 37 -16.23 -5.86 2.96
N ILE A 38 -15.51 -4.81 3.29
CA ILE A 38 -16.00 -3.73 4.14
C ILE A 38 -15.93 -2.38 3.42
N GLU A 39 -16.73 -1.46 3.89
CA GLU A 39 -16.60 -0.04 3.59
C GLU A 39 -16.41 0.74 4.89
N PHE A 40 -15.44 1.65 4.92
CA PHE A 40 -15.21 2.51 6.08
C PHE A 40 -14.99 3.96 5.68
N SER A 41 -15.17 4.88 6.63
CA SER A 41 -15.05 6.30 6.38
C SER A 41 -13.62 6.80 6.58
N VAL A 42 -13.18 7.63 5.63
CA VAL A 42 -11.95 8.44 5.74
C VAL A 42 -12.29 9.91 5.52
N ARG A 43 -11.35 10.80 5.78
CA ARG A 43 -11.49 12.23 5.50
C ARG A 43 -11.08 12.50 4.05
N GLY A 44 -11.99 13.00 3.25
CA GLY A 44 -11.76 13.42 1.87
C GLY A 44 -10.83 14.64 1.76
N ILE A 45 -10.55 15.06 0.53
CA ILE A 45 -9.58 16.12 0.22
C ILE A 45 -10.01 17.46 0.82
N LYS A 46 -11.29 17.80 0.73
CA LYS A 46 -11.87 19.05 1.26
C LYS A 46 -12.43 18.91 2.68
N GLY A 47 -12.12 17.77 3.34
CA GLY A 47 -12.57 17.50 4.70
C GLY A 47 -13.91 16.78 4.81
N GLU A 48 -14.57 16.49 3.69
CA GLU A 48 -15.78 15.70 3.59
C GLU A 48 -15.55 14.24 4.01
N LYS A 49 -16.66 13.53 4.26
CA LYS A 49 -16.62 12.10 4.54
C LYS A 49 -16.53 11.33 3.21
N GLU A 50 -15.42 10.66 3.00
CA GLU A 50 -15.21 9.74 1.87
C GLU A 50 -15.37 8.28 2.34
N ARG A 51 -15.89 7.40 1.48
CA ARG A 51 -16.01 5.96 1.74
C ARG A 51 -14.92 5.22 0.97
N VAL A 52 -14.22 4.35 1.66
CA VAL A 52 -13.16 3.50 1.10
C VAL A 52 -13.49 2.04 1.35
N LYS A 53 -13.41 1.25 0.29
CA LYS A 53 -13.61 -0.20 0.39
C LYS A 53 -12.30 -0.92 0.71
N ALA A 54 -12.41 -1.99 1.48
CA ALA A 54 -11.26 -2.78 1.95
C ALA A 54 -11.65 -4.24 2.17
N TYR A 55 -10.64 -5.09 2.23
CA TYR A 55 -10.75 -6.42 2.80
C TYR A 55 -10.24 -6.42 4.23
N LEU A 56 -11.04 -6.96 5.14
CA LEU A 56 -10.70 -7.22 6.53
C LEU A 56 -10.73 -8.73 6.75
N LEU A 57 -9.58 -9.32 7.01
CA LEU A 57 -9.42 -10.74 7.26
C LEU A 57 -9.33 -10.97 8.76
N VAL A 58 -10.16 -11.82 9.30
CA VAL A 58 -10.30 -12.06 10.75
C VAL A 58 -10.05 -13.53 11.04
N PRO A 59 -8.98 -13.90 11.77
CA PRO A 59 -8.68 -15.27 12.10
C PRO A 59 -9.82 -15.98 12.82
N GLU A 60 -9.96 -17.28 12.62
CA GLU A 60 -10.88 -18.11 13.38
C GLU A 60 -10.58 -18.02 14.88
N GLY A 61 -11.61 -17.91 15.71
CA GLY A 61 -11.46 -17.78 17.16
C GLY A 61 -11.08 -16.38 17.67
N ALA A 62 -10.87 -15.40 16.78
CA ALA A 62 -10.66 -14.01 17.17
C ALA A 62 -11.95 -13.43 17.80
N ALA A 63 -11.88 -13.04 19.08
CA ALA A 63 -13.00 -12.53 19.87
C ALA A 63 -12.50 -11.49 20.88
N GLU A 64 -13.41 -10.80 21.56
CA GLU A 64 -13.05 -9.82 22.60
C GLU A 64 -12.19 -10.42 23.72
N GLY A 65 -12.44 -11.69 24.08
CA GLY A 65 -11.66 -12.46 25.07
C GLY A 65 -10.41 -13.14 24.48
N SER A 66 -10.24 -13.16 23.15
CA SER A 66 -9.11 -13.77 22.45
C SER A 66 -8.64 -12.82 21.32
N ARG A 67 -7.92 -11.78 21.73
CA ARG A 67 -7.47 -10.72 20.80
C ARG A 67 -6.25 -11.17 20.02
N CYS A 68 -6.26 -10.86 18.73
CA CYS A 68 -5.17 -11.17 17.81
C CYS A 68 -4.35 -9.91 17.50
N PRO A 69 -3.03 -10.06 17.23
CA PRO A 69 -2.25 -8.98 16.63
C PRO A 69 -2.83 -8.63 15.26
N ALA A 70 -2.57 -7.41 14.78
CA ALA A 70 -3.10 -6.97 13.51
C ALA A 70 -2.00 -6.37 12.62
N VAL A 71 -2.20 -6.44 11.29
CA VAL A 71 -1.31 -5.83 10.31
C VAL A 71 -2.12 -5.06 9.27
N LEU A 72 -1.77 -3.80 9.07
CA LEU A 72 -2.20 -3.04 7.89
C LEU A 72 -1.24 -3.35 6.74
N MET A 73 -1.76 -3.93 5.66
CA MET A 73 -0.97 -4.20 4.47
C MET A 73 -1.23 -3.16 3.38
N LEU A 74 -0.14 -2.65 2.80
CA LEU A 74 -0.13 -1.53 1.88
C LEU A 74 0.41 -2.01 0.52
N HIS A 75 -0.47 -1.97 -0.49
CA HIS A 75 -0.16 -2.46 -1.83
C HIS A 75 0.80 -1.55 -2.59
N ASP A 76 1.47 -2.10 -3.59
CA ASP A 76 2.41 -1.43 -4.48
C ASP A 76 1.75 -0.57 -5.57
N HIS A 77 2.55 0.28 -6.22
CA HIS A 77 2.14 1.05 -7.40
C HIS A 77 1.90 0.13 -8.60
N GLY A 78 2.92 -0.62 -9.00
CA GLY A 78 2.92 -1.64 -10.04
C GLY A 78 2.48 -1.22 -11.43
N ALA A 79 2.15 0.07 -11.65
CA ALA A 79 1.50 0.55 -12.88
C ALA A 79 0.22 -0.24 -13.24
N ARG A 80 -0.42 -0.82 -12.21
CA ARG A 80 -1.66 -1.59 -12.27
C ARG A 80 -2.68 -0.88 -11.40
N PHE A 81 -3.47 -0.01 -12.05
CA PHE A 81 -4.41 0.89 -11.40
C PHE A 81 -5.82 0.29 -11.29
N ASP A 82 -6.06 -0.78 -12.01
CA ASP A 82 -7.32 -1.56 -11.99
C ASP A 82 -7.51 -2.33 -10.69
N ILE A 83 -6.43 -2.69 -10.02
CA ILE A 83 -6.39 -3.39 -8.75
C ILE A 83 -5.54 -2.63 -7.74
N GLY A 84 -5.90 -2.71 -6.47
CA GLY A 84 -5.15 -2.17 -5.34
C GLY A 84 -5.01 -3.22 -4.25
N LYS A 85 -6.03 -3.34 -3.40
CA LYS A 85 -6.13 -4.35 -2.34
C LYS A 85 -6.06 -5.79 -2.85
N GLU A 86 -6.51 -6.03 -4.09
CA GLU A 86 -6.50 -7.35 -4.74
C GLU A 86 -5.08 -7.80 -5.14
N LYS A 87 -4.07 -6.95 -5.01
CA LYS A 87 -2.66 -7.34 -5.14
C LYS A 87 -2.15 -8.15 -3.94
N LEU A 88 -2.85 -8.09 -2.81
CA LEU A 88 -2.46 -8.71 -1.55
C LEU A 88 -3.50 -9.69 -1.00
N VAL A 89 -4.79 -9.51 -1.38
CA VAL A 89 -5.91 -10.35 -0.94
C VAL A 89 -6.56 -11.01 -2.14
N ARG A 90 -6.87 -12.31 -2.04
CA ARG A 90 -7.67 -12.99 -3.05
C ARG A 90 -9.06 -12.36 -3.09
N PRO A 91 -9.51 -11.84 -4.25
CA PRO A 91 -10.83 -11.26 -4.38
C PRO A 91 -11.94 -12.24 -3.98
N MET A 92 -13.02 -11.74 -3.39
CA MET A 92 -14.22 -12.53 -3.12
C MET A 92 -15.07 -12.60 -4.40
N GLU A 93 -15.39 -13.81 -4.87
CA GLU A 93 -16.21 -14.00 -6.07
C GLU A 93 -17.58 -13.34 -5.94
N SER A 94 -18.16 -13.37 -4.74
CA SER A 94 -19.49 -12.82 -4.46
C SER A 94 -19.60 -11.30 -4.60
N VAL A 95 -18.47 -10.57 -4.63
CA VAL A 95 -18.47 -9.11 -4.82
C VAL A 95 -18.05 -8.69 -6.21
N LEU A 96 -17.67 -9.65 -7.06
CA LEU A 96 -17.27 -9.42 -8.45
C LEU A 96 -18.46 -9.62 -9.38
N VAL A 97 -18.54 -8.81 -10.45
CA VAL A 97 -19.66 -8.84 -11.41
C VAL A 97 -19.76 -10.19 -12.13
N HIS A 98 -18.61 -10.79 -12.45
CA HIS A 98 -18.53 -12.06 -13.18
C HIS A 98 -17.93 -13.21 -12.33
N GLY A 99 -17.95 -13.09 -10.99
CA GLY A 99 -17.43 -14.11 -10.09
C GLY A 99 -15.98 -14.51 -10.39
N ALA A 100 -15.71 -15.80 -10.49
CA ALA A 100 -14.37 -16.34 -10.79
C ALA A 100 -13.83 -15.91 -12.17
N ASP A 101 -14.70 -15.62 -13.12
CA ASP A 101 -14.32 -15.19 -14.48
C ASP A 101 -14.11 -13.67 -14.62
N ASP A 102 -14.26 -12.94 -13.52
CA ASP A 102 -14.11 -11.48 -13.52
C ASP A 102 -12.67 -11.03 -13.87
N HIS A 103 -12.56 -9.93 -14.60
CA HIS A 103 -11.30 -9.37 -15.01
C HIS A 103 -10.40 -8.98 -13.81
N ILE A 104 -10.99 -8.58 -12.69
CA ILE A 104 -10.25 -8.25 -11.45
C ILE A 104 -9.61 -9.51 -10.86
N MET A 105 -10.35 -10.64 -10.81
CA MET A 105 -9.80 -11.92 -10.35
C MET A 105 -8.59 -12.33 -11.18
N ARG A 106 -8.70 -12.26 -12.52
CA ARG A 106 -7.60 -12.60 -13.44
C ARG A 106 -6.42 -11.63 -13.34
N SER A 107 -6.71 -10.34 -13.18
CA SER A 107 -5.71 -9.30 -12.97
C SER A 107 -4.93 -9.53 -11.67
N ALA A 108 -5.62 -9.83 -10.58
CA ALA A 108 -5.04 -10.14 -9.28
C ALA A 108 -4.20 -11.43 -9.32
N GLY A 109 -4.74 -12.51 -9.91
CA GLY A 109 -4.02 -13.77 -10.08
C GLY A 109 -2.70 -13.58 -10.83
N GLN A 110 -2.73 -12.91 -11.99
CA GLN A 110 -1.50 -12.63 -12.73
C GLN A 110 -0.52 -11.74 -11.95
N TRP A 111 -1.04 -10.84 -11.11
CA TRP A 111 -0.20 -9.98 -10.29
C TRP A 111 0.55 -10.77 -9.22
N VAL A 112 -0.13 -11.63 -8.48
CA VAL A 112 0.51 -12.44 -7.43
C VAL A 112 1.42 -13.51 -8.00
N ASP A 113 1.09 -14.11 -9.13
CA ASP A 113 1.98 -15.05 -9.83
C ASP A 113 3.31 -14.40 -10.20
N LYS A 114 3.27 -13.16 -10.68
CA LYS A 114 4.45 -12.44 -11.11
C LYS A 114 5.30 -11.90 -9.96
N ASN A 115 4.68 -11.39 -8.89
CA ASN A 115 5.36 -10.58 -7.88
C ASN A 115 5.41 -11.21 -6.49
N PHE A 116 4.63 -12.29 -6.25
CA PHE A 116 4.46 -12.91 -4.94
C PHE A 116 4.51 -14.46 -5.00
N ASP A 117 5.07 -15.05 -6.05
CA ASP A 117 5.14 -16.50 -6.26
C ASP A 117 3.77 -17.20 -6.14
N GLY A 118 2.71 -16.58 -6.64
CA GLY A 118 1.35 -17.10 -6.61
C GLY A 118 0.63 -16.99 -5.26
N VAL A 119 1.19 -16.25 -4.30
CA VAL A 119 0.67 -16.16 -2.92
C VAL A 119 -0.06 -14.83 -2.71
N PHE A 120 -1.31 -14.88 -2.27
CA PHE A 120 -1.99 -13.72 -1.69
C PHE A 120 -1.52 -13.54 -0.25
N LEU A 121 -0.62 -12.60 -0.04
CA LEU A 121 0.15 -12.48 1.19
C LEU A 121 -0.72 -12.17 2.42
N ALA A 122 -1.79 -11.40 2.26
CA ALA A 122 -2.71 -11.07 3.34
C ALA A 122 -3.52 -12.29 3.78
N ASP A 123 -3.93 -13.15 2.82
CA ASP A 123 -4.63 -14.40 3.10
C ASP A 123 -3.72 -15.35 3.92
N SER A 124 -2.45 -15.47 3.53
CA SER A 124 -1.48 -16.28 4.27
C SER A 124 -1.26 -15.76 5.69
N LEU A 125 -1.12 -14.44 5.87
CA LEU A 125 -0.92 -13.86 7.19
C LEU A 125 -2.16 -14.01 8.09
N ALA A 126 -3.36 -13.94 7.52
CA ALA A 126 -4.60 -14.20 8.27
C ALA A 126 -4.69 -15.65 8.74
N GLY A 127 -4.27 -16.60 7.90
CA GLY A 127 -4.15 -18.02 8.27
C GLY A 127 -3.17 -18.27 9.42
N GLU A 128 -2.14 -17.42 9.56
CA GLU A 128 -1.20 -17.43 10.69
C GLU A 128 -1.76 -16.76 11.96
N GLY A 129 -3.02 -16.33 11.98
CA GLY A 129 -3.69 -15.79 13.17
C GLY A 129 -3.58 -14.27 13.35
N TYR A 130 -3.32 -13.53 12.30
CA TYR A 130 -3.34 -12.07 12.32
C TYR A 130 -4.66 -11.52 11.80
N VAL A 131 -5.17 -10.45 12.41
CA VAL A 131 -6.19 -9.63 11.77
C VAL A 131 -5.48 -8.78 10.71
N VAL A 132 -5.94 -8.87 9.45
CA VAL A 132 -5.29 -8.14 8.34
C VAL A 132 -6.29 -7.19 7.69
N LEU A 133 -5.87 -5.95 7.47
CA LEU A 133 -6.65 -4.96 6.73
C LEU A 133 -5.87 -4.54 5.47
N VAL A 134 -6.57 -4.54 4.33
CA VAL A 134 -6.02 -4.05 3.05
C VAL A 134 -7.04 -3.15 2.38
N ALA A 135 -6.66 -1.90 2.14
CA ALA A 135 -7.49 -0.90 1.46
C ALA A 135 -6.82 -0.35 0.20
N ASP A 136 -7.65 0.13 -0.73
CA ASP A 136 -7.14 0.80 -1.93
C ASP A 136 -6.55 2.17 -1.59
N ALA A 137 -5.34 2.42 -2.08
CA ALA A 137 -4.79 3.77 -2.14
C ALA A 137 -5.61 4.65 -3.10
N LEU A 138 -5.60 5.95 -2.88
CA LEU A 138 -6.19 6.91 -3.81
C LEU A 138 -5.59 6.74 -5.20
N TYR A 139 -6.44 6.53 -6.20
CA TYR A 139 -6.11 6.27 -7.60
C TYR A 139 -5.79 4.80 -7.94
N TRP A 140 -6.06 3.83 -7.06
CA TRP A 140 -5.95 2.39 -7.33
C TRP A 140 -7.25 1.65 -7.02
N GLY A 141 -7.43 0.48 -7.64
CA GLY A 141 -8.59 -0.38 -7.43
C GLY A 141 -9.91 0.33 -7.69
N GLU A 142 -10.81 0.29 -6.75
CA GLU A 142 -12.12 0.96 -6.85
C GLU A 142 -12.06 2.48 -6.71
N ARG A 143 -10.92 3.02 -6.33
CA ARG A 143 -10.65 4.47 -6.30
C ARG A 143 -9.95 4.98 -7.55
N SER A 144 -9.79 4.13 -8.58
CA SER A 144 -9.14 4.49 -9.83
C SER A 144 -10.10 5.11 -10.85
N CYS A 145 -9.58 5.45 -12.03
CA CYS A 145 -10.36 6.02 -13.12
C CYS A 145 -11.01 4.95 -14.00
N ALA A 146 -12.05 5.33 -14.74
CA ALA A 146 -12.78 4.44 -15.65
C ALA A 146 -11.87 3.84 -16.74
N GLU A 147 -10.85 4.57 -17.18
CA GLU A 147 -9.86 4.11 -18.16
C GLU A 147 -9.05 2.93 -17.65
N ALA A 148 -8.72 2.89 -16.36
CA ALA A 148 -8.01 1.77 -15.75
C ALA A 148 -8.90 0.52 -15.72
N GLN A 149 -10.17 0.65 -15.37
CA GLN A 149 -11.12 -0.45 -15.35
C GLN A 149 -11.40 -0.96 -16.77
N ARG A 150 -11.57 -0.07 -17.75
CA ARG A 150 -11.74 -0.46 -19.15
C ARG A 150 -10.48 -1.13 -19.71
N TRP A 151 -9.30 -0.65 -19.36
CA TRP A 151 -8.03 -1.30 -19.72
C TRP A 151 -7.96 -2.73 -19.17
N SER A 152 -8.35 -2.93 -17.92
CA SER A 152 -8.39 -4.25 -17.28
C SER A 152 -9.39 -5.18 -17.95
N LEU A 153 -10.61 -4.69 -18.18
CA LEU A 153 -11.65 -5.46 -18.84
C LEU A 153 -11.22 -5.90 -20.26
N LEU A 154 -10.60 -5.01 -21.04
CA LEU A 154 -10.04 -5.34 -22.35
C LEU A 154 -8.86 -6.32 -22.26
N THR A 155 -8.05 -6.26 -21.19
CA THR A 155 -6.87 -7.12 -21.04
C THR A 155 -7.24 -8.51 -20.53
N TYR A 156 -8.09 -8.60 -19.53
CA TYR A 156 -8.36 -9.80 -18.73
C TYR A 156 -9.81 -10.27 -18.77
N GLY A 157 -10.74 -9.43 -19.20
CA GLY A 157 -12.16 -9.80 -19.30
C GLY A 157 -12.40 -10.93 -20.30
N CYS A 158 -13.39 -11.79 -20.02
CA CYS A 158 -13.89 -12.75 -20.99
C CYS A 158 -14.64 -12.01 -22.11
N THR A 159 -14.76 -12.64 -23.28
CA THR A 159 -15.38 -12.00 -24.46
C THR A 159 -16.82 -11.57 -24.19
N GLU A 160 -17.59 -12.36 -23.43
CA GLU A 160 -18.97 -12.05 -23.08
C GLU A 160 -19.11 -10.86 -22.14
N ALA A 161 -18.13 -10.66 -21.24
CA ALA A 161 -18.09 -9.54 -20.28
C ALA A 161 -17.73 -8.19 -20.92
N LEU A 162 -17.15 -8.20 -22.15
CA LEU A 162 -16.76 -6.97 -22.84
C LEU A 162 -17.99 -6.23 -23.40
N PRO A 163 -18.02 -4.90 -23.33
CA PRO A 163 -18.98 -4.08 -24.08
C PRO A 163 -18.96 -4.42 -25.58
N GLU A 164 -20.10 -4.32 -26.25
CA GLU A 164 -20.24 -4.69 -27.69
C GLU A 164 -19.19 -3.98 -28.55
N ALA A 165 -18.99 -2.69 -28.35
CA ALA A 165 -17.97 -1.89 -29.05
C ALA A 165 -16.55 -2.44 -28.87
N ASP A 166 -16.23 -2.95 -27.69
CA ASP A 166 -14.91 -3.51 -27.37
C ASP A 166 -14.77 -4.96 -27.87
N ARG A 167 -15.86 -5.73 -27.92
CA ARG A 167 -15.90 -7.07 -28.56
C ARG A 167 -15.62 -7.01 -30.05
N ALA A 168 -16.13 -5.97 -30.73
CA ALA A 168 -15.94 -5.77 -32.15
C ALA A 168 -14.52 -5.35 -32.54
N LEU A 169 -13.63 -5.03 -31.59
CA LEU A 169 -12.26 -4.62 -31.87
C LEU A 169 -11.42 -5.78 -32.42
N GLY A 170 -10.91 -5.64 -33.62
CA GLY A 170 -9.88 -6.55 -34.14
C GLY A 170 -8.56 -6.42 -33.38
N PRO A 171 -7.62 -7.39 -33.53
CA PRO A 171 -6.39 -7.46 -32.70
C PRO A 171 -5.56 -6.19 -32.71
N LYS A 172 -5.40 -5.53 -33.87
CA LYS A 172 -4.65 -4.27 -34.00
C LYS A 172 -5.34 -3.12 -33.25
N ALA A 173 -6.65 -2.94 -33.50
CA ALA A 173 -7.43 -1.88 -32.85
C ALA A 173 -7.46 -2.07 -31.33
N ARG A 174 -7.59 -3.30 -30.84
CA ARG A 174 -7.52 -3.64 -29.41
C ARG A 174 -6.16 -3.24 -28.81
N LYS A 175 -5.05 -3.59 -29.46
CA LYS A 175 -3.69 -3.20 -29.01
C LYS A 175 -3.51 -1.70 -28.96
N ASP A 176 -4.00 -0.98 -29.99
CA ASP A 176 -3.92 0.48 -30.04
C ASP A 176 -4.78 1.12 -28.95
N THR A 177 -5.99 0.61 -28.73
CA THR A 177 -6.89 1.05 -27.64
C THR A 177 -6.25 0.85 -26.26
N LEU A 178 -5.66 -0.30 -25.99
CA LEU A 178 -4.95 -0.58 -24.72
C LEU A 178 -3.81 0.40 -24.49
N LYS A 179 -3.05 0.74 -25.54
CA LYS A 179 -1.97 1.76 -25.45
C LYS A 179 -2.51 3.14 -25.12
N VAL A 180 -3.60 3.55 -25.76
CA VAL A 180 -4.26 4.84 -25.51
C VAL A 180 -4.81 4.90 -24.08
N LEU A 181 -5.52 3.86 -23.64
CA LEU A 181 -6.05 3.80 -22.26
C LEU A 181 -4.93 3.89 -21.22
N LYS A 182 -3.84 3.16 -21.42
CA LYS A 182 -2.68 3.23 -20.52
C LYS A 182 -2.08 4.64 -20.48
N GLY A 183 -1.97 5.32 -21.62
CA GLY A 183 -1.54 6.72 -21.68
C GLY A 183 -2.45 7.63 -20.88
N ARG A 184 -3.78 7.52 -21.07
CA ARG A 184 -4.78 8.32 -20.32
C ARG A 184 -4.74 8.09 -18.81
N VAL A 185 -4.50 6.86 -18.36
CA VAL A 185 -4.34 6.56 -16.93
C VAL A 185 -3.14 7.32 -16.34
N TYR A 186 -2.00 7.38 -17.05
CA TYR A 186 -0.84 8.17 -16.60
C TYR A 186 -1.08 9.68 -16.66
N GLU A 187 -1.77 10.16 -17.67
CA GLU A 187 -2.20 11.56 -17.76
C GLU A 187 -3.13 11.91 -16.59
N GLY A 188 -4.08 11.04 -16.29
CA GLY A 188 -4.98 11.19 -15.15
C GLY A 188 -4.25 11.18 -13.80
N GLN A 189 -3.19 10.37 -13.65
CA GLN A 189 -2.34 10.39 -12.45
C GLN A 189 -1.66 11.76 -12.28
N ARG A 190 -1.15 12.34 -13.37
CA ARG A 190 -0.59 13.68 -13.34
C ARG A 190 -1.66 14.73 -13.00
N SER A 191 -2.82 14.67 -13.65
CA SER A 191 -3.94 15.58 -13.37
C SER A 191 -4.39 15.53 -11.93
N MET A 192 -4.40 14.31 -11.32
CA MET A 192 -4.70 14.14 -9.89
C MET A 192 -3.65 14.86 -9.03
N TYR A 193 -2.36 14.69 -9.32
CA TYR A 193 -1.29 15.39 -8.61
C TYR A 193 -1.43 16.91 -8.72
N ASP A 194 -1.66 17.42 -9.93
CA ASP A 194 -1.82 18.86 -10.18
C ASP A 194 -3.06 19.42 -9.44
N SER A 195 -4.17 18.67 -9.44
CA SER A 195 -5.42 19.04 -8.74
C SER A 195 -5.25 19.06 -7.22
N LEU A 196 -4.58 18.06 -6.66
CA LEU A 196 -4.27 18.00 -5.22
C LEU A 196 -3.35 19.16 -4.83
N SER A 197 -2.33 19.43 -5.64
CA SER A 197 -1.40 20.53 -5.40
C SER A 197 -2.09 21.92 -5.46
N ALA A 198 -3.05 22.11 -6.35
CA ALA A 198 -3.87 23.32 -6.41
C ALA A 198 -4.71 23.56 -5.14
N GLU A 199 -5.11 22.48 -4.45
CA GLU A 199 -5.81 22.54 -3.16
C GLU A 199 -4.83 22.53 -1.96
N ASN A 200 -3.53 22.68 -2.20
CA ASN A 200 -2.46 22.57 -1.19
C ASN A 200 -2.46 21.21 -0.45
N VAL A 201 -2.83 20.14 -1.14
CA VAL A 201 -2.83 18.77 -0.59
C VAL A 201 -1.67 17.98 -1.21
N ILE A 202 -0.81 17.44 -0.37
CA ILE A 202 0.23 16.51 -0.78
C ILE A 202 -0.39 15.11 -0.90
N TRP A 203 -0.26 14.47 -2.06
CA TRP A 203 -0.88 13.16 -2.30
C TRP A 203 -0.43 12.09 -1.30
N ALA A 204 0.87 12.00 -1.04
CA ALA A 204 1.42 11.08 -0.04
C ALA A 204 0.85 11.32 1.37
N GLU A 205 0.57 12.57 1.76
CA GLU A 205 -0.07 12.88 3.03
C GLU A 205 -1.56 12.52 3.05
N LYS A 206 -2.27 12.66 1.92
CA LYS A 206 -3.64 12.17 1.81
C LYS A 206 -3.69 10.65 2.01
N MET A 207 -2.75 9.91 1.39
CA MET A 207 -2.65 8.46 1.62
C MET A 207 -2.28 8.15 3.08
N LEU A 208 -1.33 8.87 3.67
CA LEU A 208 -0.98 8.72 5.08
C LEU A 208 -2.19 8.93 6.01
N ARG A 209 -3.04 9.94 5.74
CA ARG A 209 -4.28 10.15 6.50
C ARG A 209 -5.25 8.97 6.39
N ASP A 210 -5.38 8.38 5.20
CA ASP A 210 -6.22 7.19 4.98
C ASP A 210 -5.64 5.96 5.70
N ASP A 211 -4.32 5.79 5.68
CA ASP A 211 -3.61 4.72 6.37
C ASP A 211 -3.73 4.85 7.89
N VAL A 212 -3.64 6.06 8.44
CA VAL A 212 -3.90 6.32 9.86
C VAL A 212 -5.37 6.03 10.23
N ALA A 213 -6.33 6.34 9.35
CA ALA A 213 -7.72 5.96 9.56
C ALA A 213 -7.88 4.43 9.59
N SER A 214 -7.17 3.71 8.72
CA SER A 214 -7.14 2.24 8.69
C SER A 214 -6.56 1.65 9.98
N ILE A 215 -5.47 2.20 10.52
CA ILE A 215 -4.91 1.80 11.83
C ILE A 215 -5.92 2.05 12.96
N ARG A 216 -6.62 3.17 12.94
CA ARG A 216 -7.65 3.48 13.95
C ARG A 216 -8.85 2.57 13.85
N LEU A 217 -9.23 2.17 12.64
CA LEU A 217 -10.25 1.14 12.45
C LEU A 217 -9.80 -0.17 13.11
N LEU A 218 -8.61 -0.69 12.77
CA LEU A 218 -8.07 -1.89 13.40
C LEU A 218 -8.06 -1.80 14.93
N LYS A 219 -7.53 -0.70 15.46
CA LYS A 219 -7.46 -0.45 16.91
C LYS A 219 -8.83 -0.47 17.59
N SER A 220 -9.89 -0.14 16.86
CA SER A 220 -11.26 -0.06 17.40
C SER A 220 -12.00 -1.39 17.43
N LEU A 221 -11.48 -2.43 16.77
CA LEU A 221 -12.11 -3.74 16.68
C LEU A 221 -11.91 -4.50 17.98
N PRO A 222 -12.96 -5.11 18.56
CA PRO A 222 -12.90 -5.72 19.89
C PRO A 222 -11.98 -6.95 19.96
N TYR A 223 -11.74 -7.60 18.82
CA TYR A 223 -10.89 -8.80 18.67
C TYR A 223 -9.44 -8.47 18.26
N VAL A 224 -9.07 -7.19 18.16
CA VAL A 224 -7.70 -6.76 17.88
C VAL A 224 -6.97 -6.40 19.17
N ASP A 225 -5.75 -6.93 19.36
CA ASP A 225 -4.85 -6.39 20.37
C ASP A 225 -4.29 -5.04 19.90
N SER A 226 -4.90 -3.98 20.41
CA SER A 226 -4.61 -2.60 20.03
C SER A 226 -3.17 -2.14 20.33
N ARG A 227 -2.39 -2.92 21.10
CA ARG A 227 -0.97 -2.67 21.39
C ARG A 227 -0.05 -3.38 20.42
N ASN A 228 -0.57 -4.31 19.64
CA ASN A 228 0.17 -5.17 18.73
C ASN A 228 -0.34 -5.01 17.29
N ILE A 229 -0.23 -3.79 16.74
CA ILE A 229 -0.58 -3.45 15.36
C ILE A 229 0.69 -3.10 14.60
N GLY A 230 0.99 -3.86 13.54
CA GLY A 230 2.09 -3.62 12.62
C GLY A 230 1.64 -3.07 11.26
N ALA A 231 2.61 -2.72 10.45
CA ALA A 231 2.39 -2.35 9.05
C ALA A 231 3.38 -3.10 8.13
N PHE A 232 2.89 -3.51 6.97
CA PHE A 232 3.72 -4.05 5.89
C PHE A 232 3.41 -3.32 4.60
N GLY A 233 4.43 -3.09 3.78
CA GLY A 233 4.24 -2.57 2.43
C GLY A 233 5.31 -3.00 1.46
N PHE A 234 4.91 -3.17 0.20
CA PHE A 234 5.79 -3.48 -0.91
C PHE A 234 5.84 -2.31 -1.88
N SER A 235 7.04 -1.92 -2.36
CA SER A 235 7.22 -0.84 -3.33
C SER A 235 6.57 0.47 -2.84
N MET A 236 5.66 1.10 -3.56
CA MET A 236 4.87 2.25 -3.06
C MET A 236 4.27 1.98 -1.67
N GLY A 237 3.84 0.75 -1.41
CA GLY A 237 3.36 0.34 -0.09
C GLY A 237 4.44 0.42 0.98
N ALA A 238 5.71 0.15 0.64
CA ALA A 238 6.84 0.33 1.57
C ALA A 238 7.07 1.80 1.90
N HIS A 239 6.96 2.70 0.92
CA HIS A 239 6.96 4.14 1.17
C HIS A 239 5.84 4.55 2.13
N ARG A 240 4.62 4.07 1.89
CA ARG A 240 3.47 4.31 2.79
C ARG A 240 3.73 3.71 4.19
N CYS A 241 4.33 2.51 4.27
CA CYS A 241 4.63 1.83 5.52
C CYS A 241 5.58 2.64 6.42
N TRP A 242 6.71 3.09 5.89
CA TRP A 242 7.64 3.86 6.72
C TRP A 242 7.12 5.28 7.02
N MET A 243 6.36 5.93 6.12
CA MET A 243 5.64 7.15 6.42
C MET A 243 4.64 6.94 7.57
N LEU A 244 3.84 5.89 7.49
CA LEU A 244 2.87 5.55 8.53
C LEU A 244 3.56 5.23 9.86
N ALA A 245 4.61 4.44 9.85
CA ALA A 245 5.37 4.12 11.05
C ALA A 245 6.00 5.36 11.69
N ALA A 246 6.51 6.30 10.89
CA ALA A 246 7.10 7.54 11.37
C ALA A 246 6.07 8.45 12.07
N PHE A 247 4.86 8.57 11.52
CA PHE A 247 3.89 9.58 11.95
C PHE A 247 2.65 9.03 12.66
N CYS A 248 2.51 7.71 12.79
CA CYS A 248 1.43 7.07 13.55
C CYS A 248 1.99 6.30 14.76
N ARG A 249 1.71 6.79 15.96
CA ARG A 249 2.18 6.16 17.22
C ARG A 249 1.55 4.80 17.50
N ASP A 250 0.38 4.53 16.91
CA ASP A 250 -0.35 3.27 17.11
C ASP A 250 0.25 2.10 16.31
N VAL A 251 1.20 2.34 15.39
CA VAL A 251 1.98 1.32 14.71
C VAL A 251 3.16 0.92 15.58
N LYS A 252 3.22 -0.35 15.99
CA LYS A 252 4.28 -0.91 16.86
C LYS A 252 5.56 -1.21 16.09
N CYS A 253 5.44 -1.78 14.89
CA CYS A 253 6.57 -2.09 14.01
C CYS A 253 6.19 -1.97 12.54
N GLY A 254 7.17 -1.85 11.66
CA GLY A 254 6.94 -1.79 10.22
C GLY A 254 7.91 -2.65 9.41
N VAL A 255 7.41 -3.18 8.30
CA VAL A 255 8.22 -3.88 7.28
C VAL A 255 8.07 -3.17 5.95
N ALA A 256 9.16 -2.62 5.44
CA ALA A 256 9.24 -1.89 4.17
C ALA A 256 10.05 -2.69 3.15
N LEU A 257 9.38 -3.23 2.14
CA LEU A 257 9.98 -4.07 1.12
C LEU A 257 10.15 -3.30 -0.20
N SER A 258 11.39 -3.24 -0.71
CA SER A 258 11.76 -2.72 -2.03
C SER A 258 11.30 -1.27 -2.28
N TRP A 259 11.51 -0.42 -1.32
CA TRP A 259 11.45 1.03 -1.48
C TRP A 259 12.30 1.72 -0.42
N MET A 260 13.59 1.87 -0.67
CA MET A 260 14.50 2.75 0.03
C MET A 260 15.67 3.08 -0.90
N THR A 261 15.98 4.36 -1.01
CA THR A 261 17.04 4.87 -1.89
C THR A 261 17.51 6.23 -1.41
N THR A 262 18.62 6.73 -1.92
CA THR A 262 18.98 8.14 -1.77
C THR A 262 18.20 9.00 -2.74
N LEU A 263 17.92 10.24 -2.32
CA LEU A 263 17.22 11.22 -3.14
C LEU A 263 18.16 11.85 -4.17
N ASP A 264 17.83 11.73 -5.43
CA ASP A 264 18.43 12.52 -6.49
C ASP A 264 17.58 13.78 -6.73
N ARG A 265 18.10 14.93 -6.34
CA ARG A 265 17.36 16.21 -6.42
C ARG A 265 17.33 16.80 -7.83
N GLU A 266 18.26 16.37 -8.68
CA GLU A 266 18.35 16.82 -10.08
C GLU A 266 17.49 15.94 -11.00
N GLU A 267 17.15 14.71 -10.55
CA GLU A 267 16.32 13.82 -11.33
C GLU A 267 14.87 14.33 -11.41
N ARG A 268 14.39 14.46 -12.66
CA ARG A 268 12.98 14.82 -12.90
C ARG A 268 12.05 13.76 -12.35
N MET A 269 11.01 14.18 -11.62
CA MET A 269 9.97 13.28 -11.12
C MET A 269 9.36 12.45 -12.26
N LYS A 270 9.30 11.13 -12.05
CA LYS A 270 8.62 10.19 -12.94
C LYS A 270 7.13 10.14 -12.58
N ALA A 271 6.31 9.61 -13.47
CA ALA A 271 4.87 9.44 -13.19
C ALA A 271 4.59 8.61 -11.92
N SER A 272 5.42 7.61 -11.62
CA SER A 272 5.35 6.83 -10.39
C SER A 272 5.60 7.62 -9.11
N ASP A 273 6.28 8.77 -9.21
CA ASP A 273 6.69 9.54 -8.03
C ASP A 273 5.59 10.48 -7.54
N TYR A 274 4.64 10.84 -8.40
CA TYR A 274 3.59 11.82 -8.06
C TYR A 274 2.82 11.47 -6.79
N SER A 275 2.50 10.19 -6.58
CA SER A 275 1.76 9.74 -5.39
C SER A 275 2.63 9.64 -4.13
N MET A 276 3.97 9.59 -4.28
CA MET A 276 4.92 9.42 -3.18
C MET A 276 5.71 10.69 -2.87
N ALA A 277 5.67 11.70 -3.74
CA ALA A 277 6.47 12.91 -3.59
C ALA A 277 5.95 13.77 -2.43
N VAL A 278 6.77 13.91 -1.38
CA VAL A 278 6.57 14.87 -0.29
C VAL A 278 7.57 16.00 -0.47
N MET A 279 7.21 17.01 -1.26
CA MET A 279 8.13 18.08 -1.66
C MET A 279 8.82 18.78 -0.47
N PRO A 280 8.12 19.12 0.63
CA PRO A 280 8.78 19.70 1.80
C PRO A 280 9.84 18.80 2.45
N MET A 281 9.70 17.47 2.37
CA MET A 281 10.76 16.54 2.80
C MET A 281 11.91 16.53 1.80
N ARG A 282 11.62 16.38 0.50
CA ARG A 282 12.64 16.32 -0.55
C ARG A 282 13.58 17.55 -0.57
N GLU A 283 13.09 18.71 -0.17
CA GLU A 283 13.88 19.93 -0.10
C GLU A 283 14.85 19.96 1.08
N ARG A 284 14.58 19.24 2.16
CA ARG A 284 15.27 19.36 3.46
C ARG A 284 16.10 18.15 3.84
N MET A 285 15.72 16.95 3.41
CA MET A 285 16.29 15.69 3.88
C MET A 285 16.37 14.66 2.76
N ASP A 286 17.22 13.65 2.95
CA ASP A 286 17.23 12.44 2.12
C ASP A 286 16.18 11.44 2.63
N TYR A 287 15.87 10.42 1.85
CA TYR A 287 14.89 9.40 2.27
C TYR A 287 15.36 8.60 3.49
N GLY A 288 16.66 8.33 3.61
CA GLY A 288 17.22 7.68 4.81
C GLY A 288 17.06 8.49 6.10
N ASP A 289 16.92 9.83 6.00
CA ASP A 289 16.70 10.69 7.15
C ASP A 289 15.33 10.51 7.81
N ILE A 290 14.42 9.74 7.19
CA ILE A 290 13.16 9.34 7.85
C ILE A 290 13.41 8.64 9.19
N GLY A 291 14.62 8.10 9.39
CA GLY A 291 15.07 7.54 10.66
C GLY A 291 14.91 8.47 11.85
N ILE A 292 14.99 9.81 11.64
CA ILE A 292 14.75 10.83 12.69
C ILE A 292 13.37 10.65 13.33
N TYR A 293 12.37 10.26 12.55
CA TYR A 293 10.98 10.10 13.01
C TYR A 293 10.65 8.65 13.38
N LEU A 294 11.41 7.69 12.85
CA LEU A 294 11.18 6.27 13.08
C LEU A 294 11.80 5.79 14.39
N ALA A 295 13.04 6.19 14.69
CA ALA A 295 13.74 5.71 15.89
C ALA A 295 13.01 6.12 17.18
N PRO A 296 12.88 5.20 18.16
CA PRO A 296 13.38 3.84 18.25
C PRO A 296 12.34 2.75 17.84
N LYS A 297 11.42 3.03 16.94
CA LYS A 297 10.39 2.07 16.50
C LYS A 297 11.05 0.91 15.75
N PRO A 298 10.70 -0.37 16.04
CA PRO A 298 11.21 -1.52 15.31
C PRO A 298 10.85 -1.44 13.83
N MET A 299 11.86 -1.50 12.95
CA MET A 299 11.70 -1.46 11.50
C MET A 299 12.56 -2.51 10.81
N LEU A 300 11.99 -3.17 9.79
CA LEU A 300 12.70 -4.01 8.85
C LEU A 300 12.61 -3.39 7.46
N PHE A 301 13.74 -3.11 6.85
CA PHE A 301 13.86 -2.71 5.45
C PHE A 301 14.50 -3.85 4.66
N LEU A 302 13.81 -4.30 3.61
CA LEU A 302 14.27 -5.34 2.70
C LEU A 302 14.36 -4.79 1.28
N SER A 303 15.40 -5.11 0.54
CA SER A 303 15.54 -4.74 -0.87
C SER A 303 16.22 -5.85 -1.66
N GLY A 304 15.85 -6.05 -2.92
CA GLY A 304 16.56 -6.93 -3.81
C GLY A 304 17.91 -6.34 -4.22
N ASP A 305 18.95 -7.15 -4.26
CA ASP A 305 20.29 -6.69 -4.67
C ASP A 305 20.43 -6.50 -6.19
N GLU A 306 19.45 -6.99 -6.96
CA GLU A 306 19.28 -6.81 -8.40
C GLU A 306 18.06 -5.96 -8.75
N ASP A 307 17.52 -5.18 -7.81
CA ASP A 307 16.36 -4.31 -8.03
C ASP A 307 16.73 -3.14 -8.96
N HIS A 308 16.20 -3.16 -10.19
CA HIS A 308 16.47 -2.14 -11.20
C HIS A 308 15.74 -0.80 -10.94
N LEU A 309 14.73 -0.78 -10.05
CA LEU A 309 14.02 0.43 -9.65
C LEU A 309 14.72 1.14 -8.49
N PHE A 310 15.37 0.37 -7.63
CA PHE A 310 16.09 0.86 -6.45
C PHE A 310 17.53 0.31 -6.46
N PRO A 311 18.46 0.97 -7.17
CA PRO A 311 19.81 0.48 -7.33
C PRO A 311 20.52 0.22 -5.99
N LYS A 312 21.20 -0.91 -5.92
CA LYS A 312 21.85 -1.44 -4.71
C LYS A 312 22.74 -0.41 -3.99
N ASP A 313 23.56 0.33 -4.73
CA ASP A 313 24.46 1.34 -4.19
C ASP A 313 23.69 2.49 -3.51
N LYS A 314 22.62 2.99 -4.13
CA LYS A 314 21.73 4.01 -3.56
C LYS A 314 20.97 3.48 -2.34
N THR A 315 20.52 2.22 -2.38
CA THR A 315 19.83 1.56 -1.27
C THR A 315 20.76 1.41 -0.06
N LEU A 316 21.99 0.90 -0.25
CA LEU A 316 22.96 0.75 0.82
C LEU A 316 23.32 2.09 1.47
N LYS A 317 23.50 3.12 0.67
CA LYS A 317 23.75 4.48 1.19
C LYS A 317 22.59 5.01 2.03
N ALA A 318 21.34 4.78 1.60
CA ALA A 318 20.17 5.14 2.40
C ALA A 318 20.06 4.33 3.69
N TYR A 319 20.46 3.05 3.68
CA TYR A 319 20.54 2.22 4.87
C TYR A 319 21.60 2.73 5.87
N GLU A 320 22.75 3.18 5.40
CA GLU A 320 23.78 3.81 6.25
C GLU A 320 23.23 5.05 6.98
N ILE A 321 22.47 5.90 6.25
CA ILE A 321 21.82 7.08 6.86
C ILE A 321 20.80 6.64 7.92
N LEU A 322 19.95 5.66 7.62
CA LEU A 322 18.98 5.11 8.58
C LEU A 322 19.66 4.56 9.84
N GLN A 323 20.73 3.77 9.66
CA GLN A 323 21.50 3.19 10.77
C GLN A 323 22.11 4.27 11.66
N GLY A 324 22.55 5.38 11.08
CA GLY A 324 23.03 6.54 11.83
C GLY A 324 21.99 7.09 12.81
N HIS A 325 20.72 7.20 12.38
CA HIS A 325 19.62 7.65 13.23
C HIS A 325 19.18 6.65 14.29
N TYR A 326 19.52 5.36 14.13
CA TYR A 326 19.26 4.29 15.08
C TYR A 326 20.47 3.96 15.95
N SER A 327 21.53 4.78 15.96
CA SER A 327 22.77 4.51 16.69
C SER A 327 22.58 4.24 18.19
N GLU A 328 21.57 4.84 18.85
CA GLU A 328 21.23 4.58 20.25
C GLU A 328 20.35 3.31 20.43
N HIS A 329 19.75 2.79 19.37
CA HIS A 329 18.84 1.65 19.36
C HIS A 329 19.07 0.73 18.16
N PRO A 330 20.31 0.25 17.94
CA PRO A 330 20.65 -0.51 16.73
C PRO A 330 19.89 -1.84 16.60
N ASP A 331 19.43 -2.42 17.71
CA ASP A 331 18.60 -3.62 17.76
C ASP A 331 17.18 -3.42 17.22
N LYS A 332 16.74 -2.19 17.05
CA LYS A 332 15.41 -1.85 16.55
C LYS A 332 15.36 -1.69 15.02
N LEU A 333 16.50 -1.57 14.35
CA LEU A 333 16.55 -1.47 12.89
C LEU A 333 17.22 -2.70 12.28
N GLN A 334 16.52 -3.28 11.31
CA GLN A 334 17.10 -4.32 10.47
C GLN A 334 17.04 -3.86 9.00
N THR A 335 18.17 -3.89 8.32
CA THR A 335 18.32 -3.56 6.91
C THR A 335 18.99 -4.72 6.19
N GLU A 336 18.31 -5.30 5.21
CA GLU A 336 18.77 -6.52 4.56
C GLU A 336 18.64 -6.40 3.04
N LEU A 337 19.63 -6.96 2.32
CA LEU A 337 19.52 -7.24 0.89
C LEU A 337 19.26 -8.74 0.70
N PHE A 338 18.28 -9.06 -0.12
CA PHE A 338 18.05 -10.43 -0.57
C PHE A 338 18.50 -10.60 -2.02
N ASN A 339 18.84 -11.82 -2.41
CA ASN A 339 19.20 -12.14 -3.79
C ASN A 339 17.95 -12.08 -4.65
N GLY A 340 17.90 -11.12 -5.57
CA GLY A 340 16.80 -10.96 -6.52
C GLY A 340 16.46 -9.52 -6.84
N GLY A 341 15.44 -9.35 -7.68
CA GLY A 341 14.95 -8.06 -8.15
C GLY A 341 13.81 -7.49 -7.33
N HIS A 342 12.95 -6.69 -7.99
CA HIS A 342 11.76 -6.07 -7.40
C HIS A 342 10.64 -7.09 -7.21
N HIS A 343 10.73 -7.93 -6.18
CA HIS A 343 9.89 -9.12 -5.99
C HIS A 343 9.72 -9.48 -4.51
N CYS A 344 8.54 -10.01 -4.15
CA CYS A 344 8.23 -10.51 -2.83
C CYS A 344 8.07 -12.04 -2.86
N GLY A 345 9.16 -12.77 -3.15
CA GLY A 345 9.15 -14.23 -3.24
C GLY A 345 8.98 -14.91 -1.89
N LYS A 346 8.71 -16.23 -1.90
CA LYS A 346 8.40 -17.03 -0.70
C LYS A 346 9.43 -16.91 0.42
N ALA A 347 10.73 -16.84 0.11
CA ALA A 347 11.77 -16.67 1.12
C ALA A 347 11.67 -15.30 1.82
N VAL A 348 11.38 -14.23 1.06
CA VAL A 348 11.15 -12.89 1.57
C VAL A 348 9.87 -12.85 2.41
N GLN A 349 8.79 -13.51 1.97
CA GLN A 349 7.54 -13.63 2.73
C GLN A 349 7.77 -14.30 4.09
N ALA A 350 8.50 -15.42 4.14
CA ALA A 350 8.86 -16.10 5.38
C ALA A 350 9.65 -15.17 6.33
N ARG A 351 10.58 -14.38 5.79
CA ARG A 351 11.36 -13.40 6.57
C ARG A 351 10.48 -12.30 7.15
N ILE A 352 9.50 -11.82 6.36
CA ILE A 352 8.50 -10.84 6.81
C ILE A 352 7.68 -11.39 7.97
N PHE A 353 7.16 -12.61 7.85
CA PHE A 353 6.36 -13.25 8.88
C PHE A 353 7.15 -13.46 10.16
N GLN A 354 8.38 -13.98 10.06
CA GLN A 354 9.28 -14.10 11.21
C GLN A 354 9.49 -12.76 11.96
N TYR A 355 9.66 -11.67 11.21
CA TYR A 355 9.83 -10.35 11.82
C TYR A 355 8.57 -9.86 12.52
N LEU A 356 7.41 -10.02 11.87
CA LEU A 356 6.12 -9.64 12.46
C LEU A 356 5.82 -10.45 13.72
N ASP A 357 6.09 -11.77 13.72
CA ASP A 357 5.92 -12.63 14.88
C ASP A 357 6.79 -12.17 16.06
N ALA A 358 8.06 -11.91 15.81
CA ALA A 358 9.01 -11.46 16.85
C ALA A 358 8.64 -10.11 17.48
N ASN A 359 7.88 -9.26 16.79
CA ASN A 359 7.54 -7.92 17.26
C ASN A 359 6.08 -7.75 17.68
N LEU A 360 5.17 -8.62 17.24
CA LEU A 360 3.73 -8.47 17.50
C LEU A 360 3.14 -9.56 18.39
N ARG A 361 3.86 -10.67 18.61
CA ARG A 361 3.52 -11.77 19.55
C ARG A 361 4.49 -11.84 20.71
#